data_708b1bb7e326d04ffe7e64f3bd8c45f9
#
_entry.id   708b1bb7e326d04ffe7e64f3bd8c45f9
#
_cell.length_a   1.000
_cell.length_b   1.000
_cell.length_c   1.000
_cell.angle_alpha   90.00
_cell.angle_beta   90.00
_cell.angle_gamma   90.00
#
_symmetry.space_group_name_H-M   'P 1'
#
loop_
_entity.id
_entity.type
_entity.pdbx_description
1 polymer ?
#
loop_
_entity_poly.entity_id
_entity_poly.type
_entity_poly.pdbx_seq_one_letter_code
_entity_poly.pdbx_strand_id
1 'polypeptide(L)'
;NAQLYGIDPEKMILGGDSSGGHTAMFAGIMHNDDTDENLFPGVSGEVKGIINLYGSVSVMYEDGNPTTLNHHLSDSPEGLEMGGVNLREHPELCRKLSVECNIFPDTEIAPVLIFHGTKDRTVHTKQSVGLYKRLKECGKDVQLYLVAGGDHGGAEYWTEQILDIEEKFIKKCL
;
A
#
# COMPACT_ATOMS: atom_id res chain seq x y z
N ASN A 1 9.96 15.73 -17.98
CA ASN A 1 8.83 16.42 -18.66
C ASN A 1 7.92 17.23 -17.69
N ALA A 2 8.29 17.35 -16.39
CA ALA A 2 7.49 18.04 -15.39
C ALA A 2 7.14 19.48 -15.81
N GLN A 3 8.13 20.23 -16.27
CA GLN A 3 7.93 21.60 -16.74
C GLN A 3 6.94 21.69 -17.93
N LEU A 4 6.95 20.70 -18.84
CA LEU A 4 6.04 20.65 -19.99
C LEU A 4 4.58 20.50 -19.55
N TYR A 5 4.34 19.73 -18.48
CA TYR A 5 2.99 19.45 -17.97
C TYR A 5 2.59 20.33 -16.78
N GLY A 6 3.44 21.25 -16.35
CA GLY A 6 3.18 22.12 -15.20
C GLY A 6 3.16 21.35 -13.87
N ILE A 7 3.89 20.24 -13.79
CA ILE A 7 4.01 19.40 -12.60
C ILE A 7 5.19 19.89 -11.74
N ASP A 8 4.98 19.96 -10.44
CA ASP A 8 6.05 20.19 -9.48
C ASP A 8 6.56 18.82 -9.00
N PRO A 9 7.78 18.39 -9.39
CA PRO A 9 8.31 17.08 -9.04
C PRO A 9 8.61 16.94 -7.54
N GLU A 10 8.72 18.06 -6.80
CA GLU A 10 8.92 18.05 -5.35
C GLU A 10 7.60 17.88 -4.56
N LYS A 11 6.46 17.88 -5.25
CA LYS A 11 5.11 17.80 -4.68
C LYS A 11 4.34 16.58 -5.19
N MET A 12 4.93 15.41 -5.01
CA MET A 12 4.34 14.16 -5.48
C MET A 12 3.64 13.43 -4.33
N ILE A 13 2.42 12.99 -4.58
CA ILE A 13 1.69 12.06 -3.73
C ILE A 13 1.53 10.76 -4.51
N LEU A 14 1.84 9.64 -3.87
CA LEU A 14 1.67 8.33 -4.46
C LEU A 14 0.36 7.72 -3.95
N GLY A 15 -0.46 7.19 -4.84
CA GLY A 15 -1.72 6.58 -4.44
C GLY A 15 -2.04 5.35 -5.25
N GLY A 16 -2.79 4.43 -4.65
CA GLY A 16 -3.26 3.25 -5.35
C GLY A 16 -4.30 2.47 -4.57
N ASP A 17 -5.05 1.67 -5.31
CA ASP A 17 -6.10 0.81 -4.79
C ASP A 17 -5.72 -0.68 -4.99
N SER A 18 -6.18 -1.55 -4.11
CA SER A 18 -5.93 -3.00 -4.20
C SER A 18 -4.42 -3.31 -4.38
N SER A 19 -4.01 -3.98 -5.45
CA SER A 19 -2.59 -4.19 -5.80
C SER A 19 -1.84 -2.87 -6.01
N GLY A 20 -2.51 -1.81 -6.50
CA GLY A 20 -1.92 -0.47 -6.58
C GLY A 20 -1.58 0.11 -5.21
N GLY A 21 -2.37 -0.17 -4.18
CA GLY A 21 -2.06 0.19 -2.80
C GLY A 21 -0.81 -0.52 -2.28
N HIS A 22 -0.64 -1.80 -2.60
CA HIS A 22 0.58 -2.56 -2.31
C HIS A 22 1.80 -1.93 -3.01
N THR A 23 1.70 -1.69 -4.32
CA THR A 23 2.77 -1.07 -5.11
C THR A 23 3.15 0.31 -4.57
N ALA A 24 2.14 1.15 -4.21
CA ALA A 24 2.38 2.47 -3.65
C ALA A 24 3.16 2.40 -2.32
N MET A 25 2.83 1.44 -1.46
CA MET A 25 3.55 1.23 -0.20
C MET A 25 5.00 0.81 -0.43
N PHE A 26 5.25 -0.17 -1.31
CA PHE A 26 6.62 -0.60 -1.61
C PHE A 26 7.44 0.48 -2.30
N ALA A 27 6.88 1.18 -3.28
CA ALA A 27 7.57 2.31 -3.93
C ALA A 27 7.93 3.41 -2.92
N GLY A 28 7.06 3.67 -1.93
CA GLY A 28 7.34 4.63 -0.85
C GLY A 28 8.39 4.18 0.16
N ILE A 29 8.67 2.88 0.27
CA ILE A 29 9.72 2.32 1.15
C ILE A 29 11.05 2.22 0.41
N MET A 30 11.02 1.80 -0.86
CA MET A 30 12.23 1.48 -1.63
C MET A 30 12.95 2.73 -2.16
N HIS A 31 12.25 3.85 -2.24
CA HIS A 31 12.76 5.13 -2.73
C HIS A 31 13.59 5.04 -4.01
N ASN A 32 14.18 4.97 -4.71
CA ASN A 32 15.18 4.79 -5.78
C ASN A 32 16.42 4.07 -5.25
N ASP A 33 16.19 3.06 -4.43
CA ASP A 33 17.32 2.22 -4.04
C ASP A 33 18.13 1.87 -5.28
N ASP A 34 19.46 1.97 -5.16
CA ASP A 34 20.43 1.68 -6.23
C ASP A 34 20.31 0.20 -6.67
N THR A 35 19.19 -0.14 -7.29
CA THR A 35 19.08 -1.37 -8.03
C THR A 35 19.86 -1.19 -9.34
N ASP A 36 20.57 -2.20 -9.77
CA ASP A 36 21.30 -2.22 -11.06
C ASP A 36 20.39 -1.88 -12.27
N GLU A 37 19.10 -1.75 -12.05
CA GLU A 37 18.05 -1.46 -13.03
C GLU A 37 17.50 -0.02 -12.95
N ASN A 38 18.19 0.92 -12.32
CA ASN A 38 17.73 2.30 -12.30
C ASN A 38 17.73 2.91 -13.71
N LEU A 39 16.58 2.84 -14.38
CA LEU A 39 16.38 3.34 -15.73
C LEU A 39 16.43 4.87 -15.83
N PHE A 40 16.32 5.57 -14.70
CA PHE A 40 16.27 7.04 -14.62
C PHE A 40 17.20 7.60 -13.54
N PRO A 41 18.52 7.40 -13.70
CA PRO A 41 19.47 7.88 -12.71
C PRO A 41 19.36 9.42 -12.56
N GLY A 42 19.37 9.87 -11.32
CA GLY A 42 19.23 11.29 -11.00
C GLY A 42 17.80 11.82 -10.92
N VAL A 43 16.79 10.94 -11.09
CA VAL A 43 15.39 11.27 -10.78
C VAL A 43 15.09 10.76 -9.37
N SER A 44 14.65 11.67 -8.47
CA SER A 44 14.21 11.28 -7.14
C SER A 44 12.92 10.47 -7.20
N GLY A 45 12.83 9.37 -6.43
CA GLY A 45 11.62 8.61 -6.16
C GLY A 45 10.91 9.06 -4.88
N GLU A 46 11.40 10.09 -4.21
CA GLU A 46 10.77 10.61 -3.01
C GLU A 46 9.37 11.14 -3.27
N VAL A 47 8.45 10.80 -2.36
CA VAL A 47 7.07 11.30 -2.36
C VAL A 47 6.77 11.99 -1.03
N LYS A 48 5.79 12.89 -1.02
CA LYS A 48 5.39 13.66 0.17
C LYS A 48 4.29 12.98 0.98
N GLY A 49 3.62 11.99 0.41
CA GLY A 49 2.57 11.22 1.08
C GLY A 49 2.17 10.00 0.27
N ILE A 50 1.57 9.01 0.95
CA ILE A 50 1.07 7.78 0.34
C ILE A 50 -0.39 7.61 0.71
N ILE A 51 -1.26 7.35 -0.28
CA ILE A 51 -2.68 7.02 -0.09
C ILE A 51 -2.90 5.58 -0.52
N ASN A 52 -3.30 4.74 0.42
CA ASN A 52 -3.55 3.31 0.21
C ASN A 52 -5.05 3.03 0.36
N LEU A 53 -5.71 2.69 -0.72
CA LEU A 53 -7.10 2.28 -0.72
C LEU A 53 -7.17 0.75 -0.76
N TYR A 54 -7.60 0.14 0.35
CA TYR A 54 -7.81 -1.32 0.49
C TYR A 54 -6.71 -2.20 -0.13
N GLY A 55 -5.45 -1.79 -0.01
CA GLY A 55 -4.33 -2.50 -0.61
C GLY A 55 -4.12 -3.91 -0.08
N SER A 56 -3.74 -4.84 -0.98
CA SER A 56 -3.29 -6.19 -0.63
C SER A 56 -1.86 -6.14 -0.06
N VAL A 57 -1.72 -5.61 1.16
CA VAL A 57 -0.42 -5.27 1.74
C VAL A 57 0.25 -6.41 2.50
N SER A 58 -0.45 -7.53 2.71
CA SER A 58 0.09 -8.67 3.44
C SER A 58 -0.55 -9.99 3.00
N VAL A 59 0.26 -10.99 2.79
CA VAL A 59 -0.16 -12.39 2.66
C VAL A 59 -0.01 -13.17 3.97
N MET A 60 0.45 -12.52 5.05
CA MET A 60 0.64 -13.13 6.37
C MET A 60 -0.67 -13.32 7.13
N TYR A 61 -1.73 -12.55 6.80
CA TYR A 61 -3.00 -12.52 7.55
C TYR A 61 -4.13 -13.31 6.90
N GLU A 62 -3.85 -14.09 5.86
CA GLU A 62 -4.90 -14.74 5.09
C GLU A 62 -5.56 -15.92 5.81
N ASP A 63 -4.79 -16.69 6.57
CA ASP A 63 -5.29 -17.89 7.19
C ASP A 63 -6.43 -17.61 8.18
N GLY A 64 -7.59 -18.23 7.89
CA GLY A 64 -8.78 -18.11 8.70
C GLY A 64 -9.59 -16.83 8.51
N ASN A 65 -9.27 -16.00 7.54
CA ASN A 65 -10.06 -14.83 7.17
C ASN A 65 -11.02 -15.16 6.02
N PRO A 66 -12.28 -14.68 6.07
CA PRO A 66 -13.18 -14.80 4.92
C PRO A 66 -12.61 -14.04 3.74
N THR A 67 -12.46 -14.72 2.60
CA THR A 67 -12.00 -14.10 1.34
C THR A 67 -12.63 -14.80 0.16
N THR A 68 -12.83 -14.07 -0.94
CA THR A 68 -13.28 -14.62 -2.22
C THR A 68 -12.13 -15.18 -3.06
N LEU A 69 -10.89 -14.93 -2.62
CA LEU A 69 -9.66 -15.30 -3.31
C LEU A 69 -8.70 -15.97 -2.31
N ASN A 70 -8.05 -17.04 -2.74
CA ASN A 70 -6.93 -17.61 -1.98
C ASN A 70 -5.62 -17.02 -2.52
N HIS A 71 -5.10 -16.04 -1.81
CA HIS A 71 -3.89 -15.27 -2.18
C HIS A 71 -2.58 -16.09 -2.15
N HIS A 72 -2.59 -17.32 -1.63
CA HIS A 72 -1.37 -18.16 -1.58
C HIS A 72 -1.18 -19.07 -2.81
N LEU A 73 -2.21 -19.27 -3.63
CA LEU A 73 -2.12 -20.16 -4.78
C LEU A 73 -1.15 -19.62 -5.84
N SER A 74 -0.54 -20.53 -6.60
CA SER A 74 0.39 -20.19 -7.67
C SER A 74 -0.23 -19.35 -8.80
N ASP A 75 -1.55 -19.42 -8.96
CA ASP A 75 -2.34 -18.65 -9.94
C ASP A 75 -3.07 -17.45 -9.32
N SER A 76 -2.87 -17.20 -8.02
CA SER A 76 -3.33 -15.96 -7.39
C SER A 76 -2.51 -14.75 -7.88
N PRO A 77 -3.03 -13.52 -7.76
CA PRO A 77 -2.26 -12.33 -8.09
C PRO A 77 -0.90 -12.29 -7.40
N GLU A 78 -0.85 -12.57 -6.11
CA GLU A 78 0.37 -12.57 -5.31
C GLU A 78 1.30 -13.74 -5.67
N GLY A 79 0.74 -14.93 -5.96
CA GLY A 79 1.51 -16.07 -6.44
C GLY A 79 2.17 -15.79 -7.79
N LEU A 80 1.43 -15.17 -8.72
CA LEU A 80 1.95 -14.76 -10.03
C LEU A 80 3.02 -13.67 -9.92
N GLU A 81 2.86 -12.69 -9.03
CA GLU A 81 3.86 -11.66 -8.75
C GLU A 81 5.19 -12.27 -8.31
N MET A 82 5.15 -13.38 -7.56
CA MET A 82 6.32 -14.12 -7.10
C MET A 82 6.79 -15.23 -8.07
N GLY A 83 6.34 -15.22 -9.31
CA GLY A 83 6.79 -16.15 -10.35
C GLY A 83 5.96 -17.42 -10.50
N GLY A 84 4.70 -17.41 -10.09
CA GLY A 84 3.76 -18.52 -10.24
C GLY A 84 3.97 -19.65 -9.23
N VAL A 85 4.35 -19.30 -8.00
CA VAL A 85 4.61 -20.25 -6.91
C VAL A 85 3.47 -20.29 -5.88
N ASN A 86 3.31 -21.42 -5.19
CA ASN A 86 2.44 -21.51 -4.03
C ASN A 86 3.14 -20.87 -2.82
N LEU A 87 2.67 -19.71 -2.37
CA LEU A 87 3.29 -18.94 -1.31
C LEU A 87 3.32 -19.65 0.06
N ARG A 88 2.42 -20.62 0.31
CA ARG A 88 2.47 -21.44 1.53
C ARG A 88 3.72 -22.31 1.64
N GLU A 89 4.31 -22.64 0.51
CA GLU A 89 5.55 -23.41 0.42
C GLU A 89 6.80 -22.52 0.50
N HIS A 90 6.59 -21.18 0.47
CA HIS A 90 7.64 -20.18 0.38
C HIS A 90 7.45 -19.04 1.41
N PRO A 91 7.60 -19.32 2.72
CA PRO A 91 7.39 -18.29 3.76
C PRO A 91 8.34 -17.09 3.64
N GLU A 92 9.49 -17.25 3.04
CA GLU A 92 10.43 -16.16 2.73
C GLU A 92 9.84 -15.18 1.68
N LEU A 93 9.12 -15.70 0.69
CA LEU A 93 8.43 -14.86 -0.31
C LEU A 93 7.23 -14.14 0.33
N CYS A 94 6.47 -14.82 1.21
CA CYS A 94 5.41 -14.16 1.97
C CYS A 94 5.93 -12.96 2.76
N ARG A 95 7.09 -13.09 3.43
CA ARG A 95 7.73 -11.97 4.14
C ARG A 95 8.18 -10.87 3.19
N LYS A 96 8.76 -11.25 2.05
CA LYS A 96 9.20 -10.30 1.04
C LYS A 96 8.04 -9.51 0.45
N LEU A 97 6.89 -10.17 0.22
CA LEU A 97 5.69 -9.57 -0.36
C LEU A 97 4.87 -8.76 0.66
N SER A 98 4.99 -9.05 1.96
CA SER A 98 4.21 -8.37 2.98
C SER A 98 4.87 -7.07 3.42
N VAL A 99 4.18 -5.95 3.19
CA VAL A 99 4.70 -4.58 3.43
C VAL A 99 5.16 -4.40 4.88
N GLU A 100 4.37 -4.86 5.85
CA GLU A 100 4.68 -4.72 7.27
C GLU A 100 5.96 -5.45 7.70
N CYS A 101 6.38 -6.45 6.94
CA CYS A 101 7.63 -7.16 7.18
C CYS A 101 8.87 -6.36 6.74
N ASN A 102 8.67 -5.32 5.93
CA ASN A 102 9.71 -4.46 5.37
C ASN A 102 9.75 -3.07 6.02
N ILE A 103 9.00 -2.88 7.12
CA ILE A 103 8.97 -1.61 7.88
C ILE A 103 9.72 -1.81 9.20
N PHE A 104 10.72 -0.99 9.42
CA PHE A 104 11.56 -0.95 10.62
C PHE A 104 11.57 0.48 11.22
N PRO A 105 12.07 0.66 12.44
CA PRO A 105 12.16 1.99 13.04
C PRO A 105 12.96 3.00 12.20
N ASP A 106 13.99 2.54 11.52
CA ASP A 106 14.87 3.32 10.63
C ASP A 106 14.39 3.39 9.16
N THR A 107 13.33 2.65 8.78
CA THR A 107 12.75 2.78 7.43
C THR A 107 12.29 4.22 7.21
N GLU A 108 12.76 4.86 6.16
CA GLU A 108 12.25 6.15 5.70
C GLU A 108 10.99 5.94 4.89
N ILE A 109 9.91 6.61 5.25
CA ILE A 109 8.63 6.56 4.53
C ILE A 109 7.85 7.85 4.78
N ALA A 110 7.26 8.38 3.72
CA ALA A 110 6.36 9.52 3.80
C ALA A 110 5.10 9.20 4.65
N PRO A 111 4.37 10.22 5.15
CA PRO A 111 3.09 10.01 5.81
C PRO A 111 2.14 9.12 5.00
N VAL A 112 1.41 8.24 5.67
CA VAL A 112 0.53 7.25 5.03
C VAL A 112 -0.92 7.48 5.44
N LEU A 113 -1.82 7.51 4.46
CA LEU A 113 -3.27 7.50 4.66
C LEU A 113 -3.84 6.19 4.12
N ILE A 114 -4.59 5.47 4.95
CA ILE A 114 -5.17 4.17 4.60
C ILE A 114 -6.68 4.23 4.73
N PHE A 115 -7.40 3.77 3.69
CA PHE A 115 -8.82 3.46 3.76
C PHE A 115 -9.05 1.96 3.51
N HIS A 116 -9.93 1.34 4.29
CA HIS A 116 -10.28 -0.07 4.09
C HIS A 116 -11.71 -0.36 4.54
N GLY A 117 -12.44 -1.12 3.73
CA GLY A 117 -13.81 -1.53 4.01
C GLY A 117 -13.90 -2.58 5.11
N THR A 118 -14.89 -2.43 6.00
CA THR A 118 -15.07 -3.39 7.11
C THR A 118 -15.71 -4.72 6.69
N LYS A 119 -16.20 -4.80 5.45
CA LYS A 119 -16.78 -6.01 4.84
C LYS A 119 -16.02 -6.47 3.61
N ASP A 120 -14.77 -6.02 3.44
CA ASP A 120 -13.93 -6.45 2.34
C ASP A 120 -13.75 -7.98 2.37
N ARG A 121 -14.23 -8.64 1.32
CA ARG A 121 -14.22 -10.10 1.16
C ARG A 121 -13.09 -10.59 0.28
N THR A 122 -12.39 -9.69 -0.39
CA THR A 122 -11.26 -10.01 -1.27
C THR A 122 -9.96 -9.81 -0.53
N VAL A 123 -9.70 -8.61 -0.01
CA VAL A 123 -8.53 -8.30 0.81
C VAL A 123 -9.01 -8.00 2.23
N HIS A 124 -8.73 -8.89 3.17
CA HIS A 124 -9.28 -8.75 4.51
C HIS A 124 -8.74 -7.52 5.24
N THR A 125 -9.65 -6.76 5.88
CA THR A 125 -9.34 -5.53 6.63
C THR A 125 -8.19 -5.66 7.64
N LYS A 126 -7.94 -6.87 8.17
CA LYS A 126 -6.81 -7.13 9.08
C LYS A 126 -5.46 -6.80 8.47
N GLN A 127 -5.31 -6.86 7.15
CA GLN A 127 -4.06 -6.49 6.48
C GLN A 127 -3.75 -5.00 6.74
N SER A 128 -4.70 -4.10 6.48
CA SER A 128 -4.54 -2.67 6.76
C SER A 128 -4.41 -2.36 8.25
N VAL A 129 -5.11 -3.08 9.12
CA VAL A 129 -4.98 -2.92 10.58
C VAL A 129 -3.60 -3.36 11.05
N GLY A 130 -3.06 -4.46 10.50
CA GLY A 130 -1.71 -4.94 10.78
C GLY A 130 -0.64 -3.94 10.33
N LEU A 131 -0.75 -3.47 9.09
CA LEU A 131 0.14 -2.44 8.55
C LEU A 131 0.11 -1.15 9.40
N TYR A 132 -1.09 -0.66 9.74
CA TYR A 132 -1.25 0.51 10.60
C TYR A 132 -0.54 0.34 11.94
N LYS A 133 -0.73 -0.80 12.61
CA LYS A 133 -0.07 -1.10 13.90
C LYS A 133 1.45 -1.09 13.73
N ARG A 134 1.95 -1.76 12.70
CA ARG A 134 3.39 -1.82 12.44
C ARG A 134 3.99 -0.45 12.17
N LEU A 135 3.34 0.38 11.35
CA LEU A 135 3.78 1.76 11.11
C LEU A 135 3.82 2.58 12.41
N LYS A 136 2.78 2.46 13.26
CA LYS A 136 2.75 3.13 14.58
C LYS A 136 3.85 2.64 15.52
N GLU A 137 4.09 1.34 15.61
CA GLU A 137 5.17 0.76 16.43
C GLU A 137 6.54 1.25 15.99
N CYS A 138 6.72 1.50 14.69
CA CYS A 138 7.94 2.07 14.13
C CYS A 138 7.99 3.60 14.15
N GLY A 139 7.02 4.27 14.80
CA GLY A 139 6.99 5.73 14.95
C GLY A 139 6.64 6.51 13.67
N LYS A 140 6.02 5.86 12.68
CA LYS A 140 5.68 6.50 11.41
C LYS A 140 4.37 7.28 11.48
N ASP A 141 4.24 8.35 10.67
CA ASP A 141 2.99 9.11 10.56
C ASP A 141 2.00 8.34 9.69
N VAL A 142 0.96 7.80 10.30
CA VAL A 142 -0.07 7.01 9.61
C VAL A 142 -1.45 7.28 10.16
N GLN A 143 -2.43 7.34 9.27
CA GLN A 143 -3.86 7.41 9.55
C GLN A 143 -4.56 6.22 8.91
N LEU A 144 -5.53 5.63 9.61
CA LEU A 144 -6.37 4.54 9.10
C LEU A 144 -7.83 4.91 9.31
N TYR A 145 -8.60 4.86 8.23
CA TYR A 145 -10.05 5.02 8.24
C TYR A 145 -10.72 3.73 7.77
N LEU A 146 -11.59 3.19 8.62
CA LEU A 146 -12.39 2.02 8.28
C LEU A 146 -13.73 2.46 7.71
N VAL A 147 -13.96 2.12 6.44
CA VAL A 147 -15.19 2.43 5.72
C VAL A 147 -16.27 1.42 6.14
N ALA A 148 -17.22 1.87 6.96
CA ALA A 148 -18.23 1.00 7.54
C ALA A 148 -19.12 0.37 6.46
N GLY A 149 -19.13 -0.96 6.39
CA GLY A 149 -19.90 -1.72 5.40
C GLY A 149 -19.28 -1.77 4.01
N GLY A 150 -18.16 -1.08 3.75
CA GLY A 150 -17.46 -1.12 2.47
C GLY A 150 -16.88 -2.51 2.18
N ASP A 151 -16.98 -2.93 0.91
CA ASP A 151 -16.37 -4.13 0.36
C ASP A 151 -15.04 -3.76 -0.34
N HIS A 152 -14.52 -4.59 -1.22
CA HIS A 152 -13.31 -4.35 -2.00
C HIS A 152 -13.58 -3.40 -3.16
N GLY A 153 -13.36 -2.12 -2.95
CA GLY A 153 -13.73 -1.05 -3.89
C GLY A 153 -15.22 -0.66 -3.79
N GLY A 154 -15.66 0.17 -4.71
CA GLY A 154 -17.04 0.64 -4.79
C GLY A 154 -17.22 2.14 -4.55
N ALA A 155 -18.48 2.60 -4.68
CA ALA A 155 -18.82 4.02 -4.60
C ALA A 155 -18.59 4.62 -3.20
N GLU A 156 -18.56 3.78 -2.18
CA GLU A 156 -18.33 4.17 -0.79
C GLU A 156 -16.96 4.81 -0.53
N TYR A 157 -15.98 4.57 -1.41
CA TYR A 157 -14.66 5.20 -1.32
C TYR A 157 -14.58 6.55 -2.04
N TRP A 158 -15.62 6.92 -2.78
CA TRP A 158 -15.67 8.16 -3.57
C TRP A 158 -16.71 9.15 -3.02
N THR A 159 -16.98 9.07 -1.72
CA THR A 159 -17.88 10.00 -1.04
C THR A 159 -17.17 11.33 -0.77
N GLU A 160 -17.95 12.42 -0.70
CA GLU A 160 -17.42 13.74 -0.35
C GLU A 160 -16.61 13.72 0.94
N GLN A 161 -17.05 12.96 1.94
CA GLN A 161 -16.34 12.82 3.21
C GLN A 161 -14.96 12.21 3.06
N ILE A 162 -14.80 11.16 2.24
CA ILE A 162 -13.49 10.52 2.00
C ILE A 162 -12.59 11.45 1.19
N LEU A 163 -13.12 12.06 0.13
CA LEU A 163 -12.39 13.03 -0.68
C LEU A 163 -11.91 14.24 0.14
N ASP A 164 -12.71 14.71 1.09
CA ASP A 164 -12.32 15.76 2.04
C ASP A 164 -11.15 15.35 2.95
N ILE A 165 -11.15 14.08 3.39
CA ILE A 165 -10.04 13.54 4.21
C ILE A 165 -8.77 13.45 3.37
N GLU A 166 -8.85 12.95 2.15
CA GLU A 166 -7.74 12.88 1.20
C GLU A 166 -7.20 14.27 0.88
N GLU A 167 -8.06 15.24 0.58
CA GLU A 167 -7.64 16.61 0.31
C GLU A 167 -6.89 17.23 1.49
N LYS A 168 -7.40 17.05 2.73
CA LYS A 168 -6.75 17.53 3.94
C LYS A 168 -5.39 16.85 4.17
N PHE A 169 -5.30 15.56 3.91
CA PHE A 169 -4.05 14.81 3.99
C PHE A 169 -3.04 15.34 2.96
N ILE A 170 -3.44 15.48 1.69
CA ILE A 170 -2.58 16.01 0.62
C ILE A 170 -2.07 17.40 0.99
N LYS A 171 -2.96 18.32 1.41
CA LYS A 171 -2.58 19.69 1.83
C LYS A 171 -1.63 19.72 3.03
N LYS A 172 -1.71 18.73 3.93
CA LYS A 172 -0.77 18.61 5.06
C LYS A 172 0.62 18.15 4.61
N CYS A 173 0.68 17.32 3.57
CA CYS A 173 1.93 16.75 3.06
C CYS A 173 2.70 17.69 2.12
N LEU A 174 2.00 18.62 1.44
CA LEU A 174 2.57 19.56 0.45
C LEU A 174 2.81 20.93 1.03
#